data_5cbb648dbb9a10fca4051a8f73b9c29c
#
_entry.id   5cbb648dbb9a10fca4051a8f73b9c29c
#
_cell.length_a   1.000
_cell.length_b   1.000
_cell.length_c   1.000
_cell.angle_alpha   90.00
_cell.angle_beta   90.00
_cell.angle_gamma   90.00
#
_symmetry.space_group_name_H-M   'P 1'
#
loop_
_entity.id
_entity.type
_entity.pdbx_description
1 polymer ?
#
loop_
_entity_poly.entity_id
_entity_poly.type
_entity_poly.pdbx_seq_one_letter_code
_entity_poly.pdbx_strand_id
1 'polypeptide(L)'
;SEEEIDAVEQALLETLTLTGVSAEADTHHWAVLSGSLPPGAPARWYARLVGLLREAAPGLRIAVDTSDEPLAALAAELPGSAPDLIKPNGEELGQLAGLPAERAMALEEGAVQGDYGPVVDAARLLVGLGLGAVMVTLGPAGAVLVTADGAWHATAPEVPVVSTVGAGDSSVAGYILADVNGGDEAERLRTAMAYGSAAAS
;
A
#
# COMPACT_ATOMS: atom_id res chain seq x y z
N SER A 1 -21.49 10.92 -9.18
CA SER A 1 -22.66 10.11 -9.62
C SER A 1 -22.21 8.71 -9.99
N GLU A 2 -23.12 7.76 -10.11
CA GLU A 2 -22.85 6.39 -10.51
C GLU A 2 -22.32 6.34 -11.96
N GLU A 3 -22.88 7.17 -12.84
CA GLU A 3 -22.42 7.31 -14.23
C GLU A 3 -20.96 7.78 -14.34
N GLU A 4 -20.50 8.67 -13.46
CA GLU A 4 -19.11 9.12 -13.45
C GLU A 4 -18.17 8.00 -12.96
N ILE A 5 -18.59 7.20 -11.99
CA ILE A 5 -17.84 6.03 -11.51
C ILE A 5 -17.69 5.02 -12.65
N ASP A 6 -18.76 4.68 -13.33
CA ASP A 6 -18.74 3.74 -14.46
C ASP A 6 -17.85 4.25 -15.61
N ALA A 7 -17.89 5.56 -15.87
CA ALA A 7 -17.03 6.18 -16.89
C ALA A 7 -15.53 6.07 -16.52
N VAL A 8 -15.16 6.26 -15.24
CA VAL A 8 -13.78 6.11 -14.79
C VAL A 8 -13.33 4.65 -14.89
N GLU A 9 -14.17 3.71 -14.49
CA GLU A 9 -13.87 2.28 -14.59
C GLU A 9 -13.66 1.85 -16.04
N GLN A 10 -14.52 2.30 -16.93
CA GLN A 10 -14.37 2.03 -18.37
C GLN A 10 -13.07 2.62 -18.93
N ALA A 11 -12.76 3.88 -18.60
CA ALA A 11 -11.52 4.54 -19.05
C ALA A 11 -10.27 3.80 -18.52
N LEU A 12 -10.32 3.26 -17.29
CA LEU A 12 -9.25 2.46 -16.71
C LEU A 12 -9.03 1.17 -17.52
N LEU A 13 -10.10 0.43 -17.85
CA LEU A 13 -10.04 -0.79 -18.64
C LEU A 13 -9.56 -0.55 -20.08
N GLU A 14 -10.00 0.56 -20.69
CA GLU A 14 -9.50 0.98 -21.99
C GLU A 14 -8.00 1.29 -21.96
N THR A 15 -7.53 1.93 -20.88
CA THR A 15 -6.10 2.23 -20.68
C THR A 15 -5.26 0.97 -20.59
N LEU A 16 -5.72 -0.06 -19.87
CA LEU A 16 -5.05 -1.37 -19.82
C LEU A 16 -4.91 -1.98 -21.22
N THR A 17 -5.97 -1.91 -22.01
CA THR A 17 -5.95 -2.41 -23.38
C THR A 17 -4.96 -1.66 -24.27
N LEU A 18 -4.90 -0.32 -24.15
CA LEU A 18 -4.01 0.54 -24.94
C LEU A 18 -2.54 0.38 -24.54
N THR A 19 -2.26 0.10 -23.28
CA THR A 19 -0.89 -0.08 -22.77
C THR A 19 -0.33 -1.49 -23.06
N GLY A 20 -1.15 -2.39 -23.60
CA GLY A 20 -0.74 -3.75 -23.94
C GLY A 20 -0.49 -4.64 -22.70
N VAL A 21 -0.96 -4.21 -21.53
CA VAL A 21 -0.95 -5.05 -20.33
C VAL A 21 -1.90 -6.21 -20.58
N SER A 22 -1.33 -7.37 -20.89
CA SER A 22 -2.09 -8.57 -21.26
C SER A 22 -2.25 -9.50 -20.06
N ALA A 23 -3.12 -10.51 -20.25
CA ALA A 23 -3.33 -11.58 -19.28
C ALA A 23 -2.08 -12.49 -19.09
N GLU A 24 -1.10 -12.41 -19.98
CA GLU A 24 0.19 -13.08 -19.80
C GLU A 24 0.98 -12.36 -18.72
N ALA A 25 1.57 -13.13 -17.81
CA ALA A 25 2.19 -12.65 -16.57
C ALA A 25 3.40 -11.73 -16.86
N ASP A 26 3.12 -10.49 -17.24
CA ASP A 26 4.12 -9.43 -17.28
C ASP A 26 4.13 -8.73 -15.91
N THR A 27 5.02 -9.22 -15.06
CA THR A 27 5.16 -8.78 -13.66
C THR A 27 5.77 -7.37 -13.51
N HIS A 28 5.98 -6.64 -14.60
CA HIS A 28 6.60 -5.31 -14.60
C HIS A 28 5.61 -4.15 -14.58
N HIS A 29 4.32 -4.42 -14.73
CA HIS A 29 3.29 -3.38 -14.72
C HIS A 29 2.59 -3.27 -13.36
N TRP A 30 2.40 -2.03 -12.92
CA TRP A 30 1.71 -1.69 -11.69
C TRP A 30 0.54 -0.75 -11.96
N ALA A 31 -0.59 -1.00 -11.32
CA ALA A 31 -1.64 -0.02 -11.11
C ALA A 31 -1.53 0.52 -9.68
N VAL A 32 -1.56 1.83 -9.53
CA VAL A 32 -1.53 2.49 -8.22
C VAL A 32 -2.85 3.21 -8.00
N LEU A 33 -3.56 2.80 -6.96
CA LEU A 33 -4.80 3.40 -6.51
C LEU A 33 -4.48 4.18 -5.23
N SER A 34 -4.32 5.50 -5.35
CA SER A 34 -3.82 6.34 -4.25
C SER A 34 -4.76 7.50 -3.96
N GLY A 35 -4.79 7.89 -2.68
CA GLY A 35 -5.46 9.07 -2.18
C GLY A 35 -6.87 8.82 -1.63
N SER A 36 -7.55 9.93 -1.32
CA SER A 36 -8.91 9.92 -0.83
C SER A 36 -9.90 9.75 -1.99
N LEU A 37 -10.99 9.06 -1.74
CA LEU A 37 -12.07 8.97 -2.72
C LEU A 37 -12.78 10.32 -2.89
N PRO A 38 -13.24 10.66 -4.12
CA PRO A 38 -14.00 11.87 -4.33
C PRO A 38 -15.35 11.83 -3.59
N PRO A 39 -15.91 12.99 -3.21
CA PRO A 39 -17.19 13.06 -2.54
C PRO A 39 -18.30 12.32 -3.30
N GLY A 40 -19.00 11.42 -2.61
CA GLY A 40 -20.07 10.62 -3.18
C GLY A 40 -19.64 9.31 -3.82
N ALA A 41 -18.36 9.02 -3.88
CA ALA A 41 -17.89 7.69 -4.25
C ALA A 41 -18.13 6.70 -3.09
N PRO A 42 -18.53 5.45 -3.37
CA PRO A 42 -18.72 4.46 -2.33
C PRO A 42 -17.38 4.04 -1.71
N ALA A 43 -17.33 3.86 -0.40
CA ALA A 43 -16.11 3.44 0.32
C ALA A 43 -15.48 2.16 -0.26
N ARG A 44 -16.30 1.26 -0.82
CA ARG A 44 -15.88 0.00 -1.44
C ARG A 44 -15.27 0.15 -2.84
N TRP A 45 -15.14 1.38 -3.35
CA TRP A 45 -14.73 1.55 -4.74
C TRP A 45 -13.31 1.05 -5.01
N TYR A 46 -12.35 1.25 -4.10
CA TYR A 46 -11.02 0.68 -4.25
C TYR A 46 -11.03 -0.85 -4.29
N ALA A 47 -11.82 -1.50 -3.44
CA ALA A 47 -11.97 -2.96 -3.47
C ALA A 47 -12.58 -3.43 -4.83
N ARG A 48 -13.60 -2.72 -5.33
CA ARG A 48 -14.19 -2.97 -6.65
C ARG A 48 -13.16 -2.79 -7.77
N LEU A 49 -12.36 -1.72 -7.74
CA LEU A 49 -11.30 -1.48 -8.74
C LEU A 49 -10.23 -2.58 -8.72
N VAL A 50 -9.80 -3.03 -7.55
CA VAL A 50 -8.88 -4.17 -7.45
C VAL A 50 -9.47 -5.41 -8.12
N GLY A 51 -10.73 -5.73 -7.86
CA GLY A 51 -11.43 -6.86 -8.51
C GLY A 51 -11.48 -6.73 -10.03
N LEU A 52 -11.88 -5.56 -10.54
CA LEU A 52 -11.94 -5.26 -11.98
C LEU A 52 -10.57 -5.40 -12.66
N LEU A 53 -9.52 -4.87 -12.02
CA LEU A 53 -8.16 -4.95 -12.54
C LEU A 53 -7.63 -6.39 -12.56
N ARG A 54 -7.90 -7.18 -11.52
CA ARG A 54 -7.54 -8.60 -11.47
C ARG A 54 -8.23 -9.43 -12.54
N GLU A 55 -9.51 -9.14 -12.82
CA GLU A 55 -10.26 -9.83 -13.88
C GLU A 55 -9.73 -9.45 -15.27
N ALA A 56 -9.48 -8.17 -15.51
CA ALA A 56 -9.03 -7.66 -16.80
C ALA A 56 -7.57 -8.02 -17.12
N ALA A 57 -6.69 -7.99 -16.12
CA ALA A 57 -5.25 -8.23 -16.25
C ALA A 57 -4.70 -9.00 -15.04
N PRO A 58 -4.81 -10.34 -15.00
CA PRO A 58 -4.40 -11.15 -13.85
C PRO A 58 -2.92 -11.03 -13.46
N GLY A 59 -2.05 -10.65 -14.41
CA GLY A 59 -0.61 -10.43 -14.17
C GLY A 59 -0.25 -9.02 -13.70
N LEU A 60 -1.20 -8.07 -13.71
CA LEU A 60 -0.99 -6.72 -13.24
C LEU A 60 -0.80 -6.70 -11.73
N ARG A 61 0.25 -6.03 -11.26
CA ARG A 61 0.42 -5.76 -9.83
C ARG A 61 -0.37 -4.52 -9.42
N ILE A 62 -0.95 -4.55 -8.22
CA ILE A 62 -1.83 -3.49 -7.74
C ILE A 62 -1.32 -3.00 -6.38
N ALA A 63 -1.05 -1.70 -6.29
CA ALA A 63 -0.78 -1.03 -5.03
C ALA A 63 -2.00 -0.17 -4.63
N VAL A 64 -2.36 -0.20 -3.36
CA VAL A 64 -3.40 0.66 -2.79
C VAL A 64 -2.82 1.45 -1.63
N ASP A 65 -2.92 2.77 -1.72
CA ASP A 65 -2.52 3.72 -0.67
C ASP A 65 -3.68 4.67 -0.36
N THR A 66 -4.47 4.31 0.62
CA THR A 66 -5.65 5.06 1.04
C THR A 66 -5.82 4.95 2.56
N SER A 67 -6.70 5.74 3.13
CA SER A 67 -6.96 5.81 4.57
C SER A 67 -8.46 5.64 4.88
N ASP A 68 -8.78 5.64 6.16
CA ASP A 68 -10.13 5.72 6.69
C ASP A 68 -11.09 4.62 6.16
N GLU A 69 -12.33 5.03 5.83
CA GLU A 69 -13.38 4.11 5.38
C GLU A 69 -13.00 3.30 4.13
N PRO A 70 -12.36 3.86 3.08
CA PRO A 70 -11.93 3.08 1.91
C PRO A 70 -10.93 1.98 2.24
N LEU A 71 -9.98 2.24 3.15
CA LEU A 71 -9.02 1.25 3.60
C LEU A 71 -9.69 0.14 4.41
N ALA A 72 -10.60 0.50 5.32
CA ALA A 72 -11.38 -0.47 6.09
C ALA A 72 -12.28 -1.34 5.19
N ALA A 73 -12.90 -0.72 4.17
CA ALA A 73 -13.73 -1.43 3.20
C ALA A 73 -12.91 -2.41 2.35
N LEU A 74 -11.69 -2.05 1.94
CA LEU A 74 -10.77 -2.94 1.24
C LEU A 74 -10.42 -4.15 2.10
N ALA A 75 -10.05 -3.92 3.37
CA ALA A 75 -9.70 -4.99 4.30
C ALA A 75 -10.85 -5.96 4.58
N ALA A 76 -12.09 -5.45 4.64
CA ALA A 76 -13.29 -6.26 4.87
C ALA A 76 -13.60 -7.23 3.71
N GLU A 77 -13.03 -6.99 2.53
CA GLU A 77 -13.23 -7.83 1.33
C GLU A 77 -12.06 -8.78 1.03
N LEU A 78 -11.07 -8.83 1.93
CA LEU A 78 -9.98 -9.79 1.80
C LEU A 78 -10.51 -11.23 2.01
N PRO A 79 -9.96 -12.24 1.28
CA PRO A 79 -8.90 -12.12 0.27
C PRO A 79 -9.38 -11.74 -1.14
N GLY A 80 -10.68 -11.57 -1.37
CA GLY A 80 -11.25 -11.41 -2.71
C GLY A 80 -10.74 -10.18 -3.48
N SER A 81 -10.40 -9.10 -2.78
CA SER A 81 -9.87 -7.85 -3.34
C SER A 81 -8.48 -7.53 -2.82
N ALA A 82 -7.63 -8.56 -2.64
CA ALA A 82 -6.28 -8.36 -2.11
C ALA A 82 -5.34 -7.71 -3.15
N PRO A 83 -4.80 -6.50 -2.89
CA PRO A 83 -3.73 -5.92 -3.68
C PRO A 83 -2.38 -6.57 -3.40
N ASP A 84 -1.39 -6.30 -4.27
CA ASP A 84 -0.01 -6.78 -4.09
C ASP A 84 0.75 -5.94 -3.05
N LEU A 85 0.36 -4.68 -2.87
CA LEU A 85 0.95 -3.78 -1.88
C LEU A 85 -0.11 -2.89 -1.25
N ILE A 86 -0.07 -2.77 0.08
CA ILE A 86 -0.70 -1.67 0.81
C ILE A 86 0.34 -0.93 1.65
N LYS A 87 0.08 0.37 1.92
CA LYS A 87 0.98 1.20 2.72
C LYS A 87 0.24 1.90 3.88
N PRO A 88 -0.14 1.21 4.94
CA PRO A 88 -0.69 1.83 6.13
C PRO A 88 0.39 2.52 6.98
N ASN A 89 -0.01 3.49 7.79
CA ASN A 89 0.75 3.92 8.95
C ASN A 89 0.51 2.97 10.14
N GLY A 90 1.13 3.24 11.31
CA GLY A 90 1.00 2.36 12.49
C GLY A 90 -0.44 2.28 13.00
N GLU A 91 -1.17 3.39 13.05
CA GLU A 91 -2.56 3.43 13.50
C GLU A 91 -3.50 2.71 12.54
N GLU A 92 -3.39 2.99 11.25
CA GLU A 92 -4.14 2.32 10.19
C GLU A 92 -3.90 0.80 10.19
N LEU A 93 -2.64 0.38 10.35
CA LEU A 93 -2.31 -1.05 10.49
C LEU A 93 -3.04 -1.68 11.68
N GLY A 94 -3.02 -1.02 12.82
CA GLY A 94 -3.71 -1.51 14.02
C GLY A 94 -5.21 -1.66 13.81
N GLN A 95 -5.83 -0.67 13.17
CA GLN A 95 -7.26 -0.71 12.80
C GLN A 95 -7.56 -1.89 11.85
N LEU A 96 -6.75 -2.06 10.79
CA LEU A 96 -6.88 -3.15 9.83
C LEU A 96 -6.71 -4.53 10.48
N ALA A 97 -5.81 -4.65 11.43
CA ALA A 97 -5.58 -5.88 12.20
C ALA A 97 -6.64 -6.13 13.30
N GLY A 98 -7.63 -5.23 13.44
CA GLY A 98 -8.68 -5.34 14.46
C GLY A 98 -8.19 -5.11 15.88
N LEU A 99 -7.08 -4.39 16.06
CA LEU A 99 -6.55 -4.07 17.38
C LEU A 99 -7.41 -2.99 18.07
N PRO A 100 -7.53 -3.03 19.41
CA PRO A 100 -8.10 -1.90 20.15
C PRO A 100 -7.31 -0.62 19.89
N ALA A 101 -7.99 0.54 19.89
CA ALA A 101 -7.39 1.83 19.53
C ALA A 101 -6.10 2.15 20.31
N GLU A 102 -6.06 1.85 21.62
CA GLU A 102 -4.87 2.02 22.46
C GLU A 102 -3.67 1.21 21.94
N ARG A 103 -3.91 -0.02 21.46
CA ARG A 103 -2.85 -0.86 20.89
C ARG A 103 -2.43 -0.42 19.51
N ALA A 104 -3.37 0.06 18.71
CA ALA A 104 -3.07 0.63 17.39
C ALA A 104 -2.13 1.85 17.50
N MET A 105 -2.43 2.77 18.41
CA MET A 105 -1.58 3.92 18.69
C MET A 105 -0.19 3.52 19.26
N ALA A 106 -0.14 2.47 20.09
CA ALA A 106 1.11 1.99 20.68
C ALA A 106 2.08 1.33 19.67
N LEU A 107 1.61 0.97 18.46
CA LEU A 107 2.47 0.37 17.44
C LEU A 107 3.62 1.30 17.02
N GLU A 108 3.29 2.55 16.74
CA GLU A 108 4.27 3.56 16.32
C GLU A 108 5.17 3.99 17.48
N GLU A 109 4.61 4.16 18.68
CA GLU A 109 5.37 4.48 19.90
C GLU A 109 6.38 3.38 20.22
N GLY A 110 5.98 2.09 20.13
CA GLY A 110 6.88 0.95 20.34
C GLY A 110 8.01 0.92 19.32
N ALA A 111 7.68 1.17 18.03
CA ALA A 111 8.66 1.20 16.97
C ALA A 111 9.71 2.32 17.16
N VAL A 112 9.33 3.49 17.66
CA VAL A 112 10.26 4.56 18.03
C VAL A 112 11.23 4.11 19.13
N GLN A 113 10.81 3.20 19.99
CA GLN A 113 11.66 2.60 21.05
C GLN A 113 12.45 1.36 20.56
N GLY A 114 12.31 1.00 19.28
CA GLY A 114 12.98 -0.15 18.67
C GLY A 114 12.24 -1.48 18.79
N ASP A 115 10.99 -1.47 19.27
CA ASP A 115 10.13 -2.66 19.31
C ASP A 115 9.22 -2.71 18.06
N TYR A 116 9.69 -3.42 17.04
CA TYR A 116 8.95 -3.65 15.80
C TYR A 116 8.10 -4.93 15.82
N GLY A 117 8.23 -5.76 16.85
CA GLY A 117 7.53 -7.05 16.95
C GLY A 117 6.02 -6.92 16.74
N PRO A 118 5.31 -6.06 17.50
CA PRO A 118 3.88 -5.86 17.35
C PRO A 118 3.43 -5.39 15.96
N VAL A 119 4.25 -4.55 15.29
CA VAL A 119 4.00 -4.09 13.92
C VAL A 119 4.09 -5.25 12.94
N VAL A 120 5.15 -6.06 13.06
CA VAL A 120 5.35 -7.25 12.21
C VAL A 120 4.21 -8.25 12.39
N ASP A 121 3.79 -8.50 13.63
CA ASP A 121 2.71 -9.46 13.91
C ASP A 121 1.37 -8.98 13.34
N ALA A 122 1.03 -7.70 13.47
CA ALA A 122 -0.17 -7.13 12.89
C ALA A 122 -0.14 -7.19 11.33
N ALA A 123 0.99 -6.85 10.72
CA ALA A 123 1.14 -6.92 9.27
C ALA A 123 1.07 -8.37 8.73
N ARG A 124 1.61 -9.35 9.47
CA ARG A 124 1.51 -10.77 9.12
C ARG A 124 0.08 -11.28 9.08
N LEU A 125 -0.80 -10.78 9.96
CA LEU A 125 -2.23 -11.13 9.89
C LEU A 125 -2.82 -10.72 8.55
N LEU A 126 -2.49 -9.53 8.06
CA LEU A 126 -2.99 -9.03 6.78
C LEU A 126 -2.40 -9.79 5.58
N VAL A 127 -1.11 -10.14 5.62
CA VAL A 127 -0.48 -11.01 4.61
C VAL A 127 -1.16 -12.38 4.60
N GLY A 128 -1.48 -12.94 5.78
CA GLY A 128 -2.24 -14.18 5.92
C GLY A 128 -3.66 -14.11 5.35
N LEU A 129 -4.24 -12.92 5.21
CA LEU A 129 -5.52 -12.68 4.55
C LEU A 129 -5.40 -12.47 3.03
N GLY A 130 -4.20 -12.64 2.45
CA GLY A 130 -3.98 -12.65 1.00
C GLY A 130 -3.28 -11.42 0.44
N LEU A 131 -2.93 -10.41 1.25
CA LEU A 131 -2.12 -9.29 0.77
C LEU A 131 -0.72 -9.78 0.36
N GLY A 132 -0.20 -9.28 -0.76
CA GLY A 132 1.14 -9.63 -1.22
C GLY A 132 2.23 -9.05 -0.32
N ALA A 133 2.12 -7.76 0.01
CA ALA A 133 3.04 -7.02 0.86
C ALA A 133 2.31 -5.94 1.67
N VAL A 134 2.77 -5.72 2.90
CA VAL A 134 2.34 -4.63 3.78
C VAL A 134 3.55 -3.79 4.13
N MET A 135 3.63 -2.57 3.64
CA MET A 135 4.69 -1.60 3.93
C MET A 135 4.16 -0.59 4.96
N VAL A 136 4.55 -0.76 6.22
CA VAL A 136 4.07 0.08 7.32
C VAL A 136 5.02 1.25 7.52
N THR A 137 4.52 2.47 7.37
CA THR A 137 5.27 3.69 7.67
C THR A 137 5.12 4.06 9.15
N LEU A 138 6.24 4.35 9.82
CA LEU A 138 6.34 4.54 11.27
C LEU A 138 7.01 5.87 11.64
N GLY A 139 6.82 6.89 10.80
CA GLY A 139 7.40 8.22 11.02
C GLY A 139 8.92 8.17 11.24
N PRO A 140 9.43 8.71 12.37
CA PRO A 140 10.87 8.72 12.66
C PRO A 140 11.49 7.33 12.80
N ALA A 141 10.70 6.31 13.15
CA ALA A 141 11.16 4.93 13.27
C ALA A 141 11.40 4.25 11.90
N GLY A 142 11.11 4.94 10.80
CA GLY A 142 11.30 4.41 9.46
C GLY A 142 10.10 3.64 8.93
N ALA A 143 10.32 2.46 8.35
CA ALA A 143 9.25 1.60 7.86
C ALA A 143 9.59 0.12 8.01
N VAL A 144 8.53 -0.68 8.07
CA VAL A 144 8.61 -2.16 8.08
C VAL A 144 7.88 -2.68 6.84
N LEU A 145 8.50 -3.59 6.10
CA LEU A 145 7.89 -4.34 5.02
C LEU A 145 7.68 -5.78 5.47
N VAL A 146 6.47 -6.30 5.28
CA VAL A 146 6.14 -7.70 5.59
C VAL A 146 5.54 -8.35 4.34
N THR A 147 6.07 -9.51 3.98
CA THR A 147 5.57 -10.39 2.92
C THR A 147 5.46 -11.82 3.46
N ALA A 148 5.06 -12.76 2.61
CA ALA A 148 5.08 -14.18 2.96
C ALA A 148 6.51 -14.71 3.26
N ASP A 149 7.54 -14.08 2.65
CA ASP A 149 8.94 -14.51 2.76
C ASP A 149 9.64 -13.97 4.00
N GLY A 150 9.13 -12.92 4.63
CA GLY A 150 9.73 -12.36 5.83
C GLY A 150 9.28 -10.97 6.22
N ALA A 151 10.12 -10.34 7.05
CA ALA A 151 9.94 -8.97 7.49
C ALA A 151 11.28 -8.22 7.43
N TRP A 152 11.25 -7.00 6.93
CA TRP A 152 12.41 -6.12 6.78
C TRP A 152 12.11 -4.77 7.42
N HIS A 153 13.12 -4.15 7.97
CA HIS A 153 13.04 -2.81 8.53
C HIS A 153 14.07 -1.91 7.85
N ALA A 154 13.67 -0.67 7.55
CA ALA A 154 14.56 0.38 7.09
C ALA A 154 14.35 1.64 7.94
N THR A 155 15.44 2.23 8.41
CA THR A 155 15.43 3.50 9.12
C THR A 155 15.17 4.66 8.15
N ALA A 156 14.48 5.69 8.62
CA ALA A 156 14.38 6.93 7.88
C ALA A 156 15.76 7.62 7.81
N PRO A 157 16.18 8.15 6.65
CA PRO A 157 17.35 9.02 6.59
C PRO A 157 17.16 10.26 7.47
N GLU A 158 18.22 10.72 8.11
CA GLU A 158 18.21 11.98 8.87
C GLU A 158 18.19 13.17 7.90
N VAL A 159 17.02 13.67 7.59
CA VAL A 159 16.81 14.85 6.74
C VAL A 159 15.95 15.88 7.49
N PRO A 160 16.17 17.19 7.27
CA PRO A 160 15.26 18.20 7.79
C PRO A 160 13.88 18.02 7.15
N VAL A 161 12.87 17.71 7.95
CA VAL A 161 11.50 17.57 7.45
C VAL A 161 10.89 18.97 7.25
N VAL A 162 10.54 19.29 6.01
CA VAL A 162 9.87 20.54 5.63
C VAL A 162 8.37 20.32 5.45
N SER A 163 7.98 19.21 4.80
CA SER A 163 6.58 18.85 4.61
C SER A 163 6.47 17.33 4.41
N THR A 164 5.46 16.70 4.99
CA THR A 164 5.18 15.27 4.77
C THR A 164 4.21 15.02 3.61
N VAL A 165 3.72 16.08 2.97
CA VAL A 165 2.80 15.96 1.82
C VAL A 165 3.51 15.30 0.64
N GLY A 166 2.94 14.22 0.12
CA GLY A 166 3.52 13.46 -0.97
C GLY A 166 4.61 12.46 -0.58
N ALA A 167 5.04 12.42 0.68
CA ALA A 167 6.03 11.43 1.15
C ALA A 167 5.51 9.99 1.03
N GLY A 168 4.22 9.77 1.30
CA GLY A 168 3.55 8.48 1.11
C GLY A 168 3.57 8.02 -0.33
N ASP A 169 3.09 8.86 -1.25
CA ASP A 169 3.07 8.58 -2.69
C ASP A 169 4.48 8.31 -3.22
N SER A 170 5.46 9.13 -2.79
CA SER A 170 6.87 8.96 -3.16
C SER A 170 7.45 7.64 -2.65
N SER A 171 7.06 7.19 -1.45
CA SER A 171 7.47 5.88 -0.93
C SER A 171 6.92 4.74 -1.77
N VAL A 172 5.65 4.80 -2.17
CA VAL A 172 5.05 3.80 -3.08
C VAL A 172 5.78 3.80 -4.42
N ALA A 173 6.06 4.98 -4.99
CA ALA A 173 6.80 5.10 -6.24
C ALA A 173 8.22 4.51 -6.14
N GLY A 174 8.93 4.76 -5.03
CA GLY A 174 10.24 4.18 -4.76
C GLY A 174 10.22 2.66 -4.64
N TYR A 175 9.21 2.11 -3.96
CA TYR A 175 9.00 0.66 -3.85
C TYR A 175 8.82 0.03 -5.24
N ILE A 176 7.91 0.59 -6.04
CA ILE A 176 7.60 0.10 -7.39
C ILE A 176 8.83 0.20 -8.30
N LEU A 177 9.57 1.31 -8.23
CA LEU A 177 10.78 1.49 -9.03
C LEU A 177 11.83 0.41 -8.73
N ALA A 178 12.06 0.08 -7.46
CA ALA A 178 12.98 -0.99 -7.09
C ALA A 178 12.46 -2.36 -7.56
N ASP A 179 11.15 -2.60 -7.43
CA ASP A 179 10.51 -3.84 -7.84
C ASP A 179 10.64 -4.10 -9.35
N VAL A 180 10.32 -3.11 -10.20
CA VAL A 180 10.42 -3.25 -11.66
C VAL A 180 11.87 -3.39 -12.15
N ASN A 181 12.84 -2.97 -11.34
CA ASN A 181 14.26 -3.17 -11.60
C ASN A 181 14.80 -4.50 -11.04
N GLY A 182 13.93 -5.35 -10.49
CA GLY A 182 14.30 -6.66 -9.97
C GLY A 182 14.94 -6.64 -8.58
N GLY A 183 14.76 -5.56 -7.83
CA GLY A 183 15.24 -5.44 -6.44
C GLY A 183 14.57 -6.44 -5.51
N ASP A 184 15.31 -6.92 -4.51
CA ASP A 184 14.77 -7.73 -3.43
C ASP A 184 13.94 -6.88 -2.44
N GLU A 185 13.29 -7.53 -1.48
CA GLU A 185 12.41 -6.85 -0.50
C GLU A 185 13.14 -5.78 0.30
N ALA A 186 14.40 -6.03 0.66
CA ALA A 186 15.22 -5.07 1.39
C ALA A 186 15.55 -3.85 0.52
N GLU A 187 15.77 -4.04 -0.76
CA GLU A 187 16.05 -2.96 -1.72
C GLU A 187 14.80 -2.16 -2.05
N ARG A 188 13.64 -2.82 -2.22
CA ARG A 188 12.33 -2.17 -2.37
C ARG A 188 12.03 -1.26 -1.18
N LEU A 189 12.20 -1.76 0.06
CA LEU A 189 11.96 -0.97 1.26
C LEU A 189 12.94 0.20 1.39
N ARG A 190 14.24 -0.01 1.16
CA ARG A 190 15.24 1.06 1.22
C ARG A 190 14.96 2.16 0.21
N THR A 191 14.60 1.79 -1.01
CA THR A 191 14.28 2.75 -2.08
C THR A 191 13.01 3.52 -1.75
N ALA A 192 11.97 2.84 -1.24
CA ALA A 192 10.77 3.49 -0.75
C ALA A 192 11.07 4.55 0.32
N MET A 193 11.90 4.21 1.31
CA MET A 193 12.27 5.14 2.37
C MET A 193 13.10 6.32 1.86
N ALA A 194 14.02 6.09 0.92
CA ALA A 194 14.81 7.16 0.32
C ALA A 194 13.93 8.17 -0.45
N TYR A 195 12.97 7.67 -1.22
CA TYR A 195 12.05 8.52 -1.99
C TYR A 195 11.07 9.29 -1.08
N GLY A 196 10.49 8.61 -0.09
CA GLY A 196 9.61 9.28 0.88
C GLY A 196 10.32 10.37 1.67
N SER A 197 11.56 10.10 2.13
CA SER A 197 12.38 11.09 2.87
C SER A 197 12.82 12.25 1.99
N ALA A 198 13.16 11.99 0.72
CA ALA A 198 13.52 13.05 -0.23
C ALA A 198 12.33 13.97 -0.55
N ALA A 199 11.11 13.44 -0.58
CA ALA A 199 9.90 14.24 -0.79
C ALA A 199 9.52 15.06 0.46
N ALA A 200 9.95 14.62 1.65
CA ALA A 200 9.68 15.30 2.91
C ALA A 200 10.71 16.41 3.26
N SER A 201 11.85 16.48 2.55
CA SER A 201 12.98 17.38 2.82
C SER A 201 12.87 18.76 2.17
#